data_1278143b0688a61e311859c168bbd999
#
_entry.id   1278143b0688a61e311859c168bbd999
#
_cell.length_a   1.000
_cell.length_b   1.000
_cell.length_c   1.000
_cell.angle_alpha   90.00
_cell.angle_beta   90.00
_cell.angle_gamma   90.00
#
_symmetry.space_group_name_H-M   'P 1'
#
loop_
_entity.id
_entity.type
_entity.pdbx_description
1 polymer ?
#
loop_
_entity_poly.entity_id
_entity_poly.type
_entity_poly.pdbx_seq_one_letter_code
_entity_poly.pdbx_strand_id
1 'polypeptide(L)'
;MSDCRAQIVTTYAGWTVLSALRSGAPVKSSSRVYPLLRSVDFHRLLAPSRARIMLGEFAEWHRDATRRLCARERALCVGWAAKMVNVYLKTAGYVGGLGRPGLAQLLHPPIDAGLWSGLKREFADRPELLAKTHVVTQIKAIRDYATYETIIAGCREAADDLGCLLIELEQLWEGADYGPQPNFSFQRAAPRVARLRR
;
A
#
# COMPACT_ATOMS: atom_id res chain seq x y z
N MET A 1 16.43 14.90 -20.89
CA MET A 1 15.63 15.87 -20.12
C MET A 1 14.98 15.11 -18.97
N SER A 2 15.14 15.57 -17.73
CA SER A 2 14.44 14.99 -16.57
C SER A 2 12.94 15.19 -16.77
N ASP A 3 12.15 14.14 -16.56
CA ASP A 3 10.68 14.27 -16.58
C ASP A 3 10.24 15.03 -15.33
N CYS A 4 9.94 16.32 -15.48
CA CYS A 4 9.49 17.20 -14.38
C CYS A 4 8.28 16.61 -13.64
N ARG A 5 7.36 15.94 -14.36
CA ARG A 5 6.21 15.27 -13.75
C ARG A 5 6.67 14.15 -12.82
N ALA A 6 7.57 13.29 -13.26
CA ALA A 6 8.09 12.20 -12.44
C ALA A 6 8.80 12.73 -11.19
N GLN A 7 9.55 13.82 -11.33
CA GLN A 7 10.23 14.46 -10.19
C GLN A 7 9.22 15.02 -9.18
N ILE A 8 8.16 15.70 -9.63
CA ILE A 8 7.10 16.23 -8.75
C ILE A 8 6.40 15.07 -8.03
N VAL A 9 6.00 14.04 -8.78
CA VAL A 9 5.29 12.87 -8.23
C VAL A 9 6.14 12.16 -7.17
N THR A 10 7.41 11.88 -7.42
CA THR A 10 8.29 11.19 -6.48
C THR A 10 8.61 12.05 -5.25
N THR A 11 8.74 13.36 -5.42
CA THR A 11 8.88 14.30 -4.28
C THR A 11 7.63 14.28 -3.40
N TYR A 12 6.45 14.35 -4.02
CA TYR A 12 5.18 14.29 -3.31
C TYR A 12 4.98 12.92 -2.63
N ALA A 13 5.37 11.82 -3.27
CA ALA A 13 5.33 10.50 -2.66
C ALA A 13 6.18 10.42 -1.38
N GLY A 14 7.37 11.01 -1.37
CA GLY A 14 8.19 11.12 -0.16
C GLY A 14 7.49 11.91 0.96
N TRP A 15 6.84 13.01 0.61
CA TRP A 15 6.08 13.82 1.56
C TRP A 15 4.85 13.04 2.12
N THR A 16 4.13 12.28 1.29
CA THR A 16 2.99 11.48 1.75
C THR A 16 3.42 10.40 2.73
N VAL A 17 4.58 9.77 2.54
CA VAL A 17 5.14 8.83 3.53
C VAL A 17 5.37 9.54 4.86
N LEU A 18 6.02 10.71 4.85
CA LEU A 18 6.27 11.49 6.07
C LEU A 18 4.95 11.83 6.79
N SER A 19 3.92 12.22 6.05
CA SER A 19 2.58 12.50 6.58
C SER A 19 1.89 11.27 7.17
N ALA A 20 2.08 10.08 6.54
CA ALA A 20 1.47 8.82 7.00
C ALA A 20 2.10 8.25 8.28
N LEU A 21 3.29 8.74 8.65
CA LEU A 21 4.03 8.31 9.85
C LEU A 21 3.72 9.19 11.09
N ARG A 22 2.52 9.71 11.24
CA ARG A 22 2.18 10.69 12.29
C ARG A 22 2.21 10.13 13.70
N SER A 23 1.19 9.40 14.13
CA SER A 23 1.08 8.89 15.49
C SER A 23 1.59 7.46 15.59
N GLY A 24 2.26 7.12 16.67
CA GLY A 24 2.74 5.76 16.94
C GLY A 24 3.93 5.29 16.11
N ALA A 25 4.32 5.99 15.04
CA ALA A 25 5.50 5.62 14.26
C ALA A 25 6.80 5.91 15.03
N PRO A 26 7.79 5.00 14.99
CA PRO A 26 9.07 5.18 15.68
C PRO A 26 9.99 6.21 14.99
N VAL A 27 9.69 6.53 13.72
CA VAL A 27 10.45 7.48 12.90
C VAL A 27 9.48 8.48 12.30
N LYS A 28 9.67 9.78 12.57
CA LYS A 28 8.71 10.84 12.19
C LYS A 28 9.36 12.06 11.53
N SER A 29 10.67 12.27 11.71
CA SER A 29 11.33 13.45 11.16
C SER A 29 11.74 13.24 9.71
N SER A 30 11.67 14.30 8.92
CA SER A 30 12.14 14.29 7.52
C SER A 30 13.61 13.88 7.40
N SER A 31 14.43 14.29 8.38
CA SER A 31 15.85 13.95 8.44
C SER A 31 16.13 12.44 8.62
N ARG A 32 15.17 11.67 9.14
CA ARG A 32 15.27 10.22 9.25
C ARG A 32 14.52 9.49 8.12
N VAL A 33 13.32 9.96 7.75
CA VAL A 33 12.46 9.29 6.75
C VAL A 33 13.06 9.36 5.34
N TYR A 34 13.51 10.55 4.88
CA TYR A 34 14.01 10.68 3.51
C TYR A 34 15.30 9.88 3.22
N PRO A 35 16.30 9.80 4.12
CA PRO A 35 17.43 8.91 3.91
C PRO A 35 17.05 7.43 3.83
N LEU A 36 16.03 6.99 4.59
CA LEU A 36 15.51 5.64 4.51
C LEU A 36 14.85 5.39 3.16
N LEU A 37 13.98 6.28 2.69
CA LEU A 37 13.36 6.14 1.37
C LEU A 37 14.40 6.12 0.24
N ARG A 38 15.43 6.97 0.30
CA ARG A 38 16.53 6.98 -0.69
C ARG A 38 17.35 5.68 -0.70
N SER A 39 17.29 4.88 0.36
CA SER A 39 17.99 3.60 0.41
C SER A 39 17.24 2.47 -0.31
N VAL A 40 15.98 2.68 -0.67
CA VAL A 40 15.16 1.72 -1.41
C VAL A 40 15.26 2.03 -2.90
N ASP A 41 15.53 1.00 -3.70
CA ASP A 41 15.58 1.13 -5.16
C ASP A 41 14.17 1.13 -5.78
N PHE A 42 13.43 2.22 -5.57
CA PHE A 42 12.13 2.41 -6.20
C PHE A 42 12.23 2.53 -7.73
N HIS A 43 13.40 2.95 -8.25
CA HIS A 43 13.60 3.11 -9.69
C HIS A 43 13.40 1.80 -10.44
N ARG A 44 13.77 0.66 -9.85
CA ARG A 44 13.54 -0.68 -10.44
C ARG A 44 12.09 -0.92 -10.85
N LEU A 45 11.13 -0.37 -10.10
CA LEU A 45 9.69 -0.52 -10.35
C LEU A 45 9.10 0.67 -11.11
N LEU A 46 9.55 1.88 -10.78
CA LEU A 46 8.93 3.13 -11.23
C LEU A 46 9.52 3.68 -12.53
N ALA A 47 10.71 3.23 -12.94
CA ALA A 47 11.29 3.66 -14.19
C ALA A 47 10.46 3.19 -15.39
N PRO A 48 10.34 4.03 -16.43
CA PRO A 48 9.69 3.64 -17.68
C PRO A 48 10.37 2.39 -18.27
N SER A 49 9.57 1.37 -18.54
CA SER A 49 10.04 0.13 -19.18
C SER A 49 8.87 -0.52 -19.91
N ARG A 50 9.15 -1.24 -21.01
CA ARG A 50 8.15 -2.07 -21.69
C ARG A 50 7.96 -3.44 -21.04
N ALA A 51 8.92 -3.87 -20.22
CA ALA A 51 8.85 -5.16 -19.55
C ALA A 51 7.82 -5.11 -18.41
N ARG A 52 6.83 -5.99 -18.50
CA ARG A 52 5.81 -6.16 -17.46
C ARG A 52 6.46 -6.68 -16.19
N ILE A 53 6.06 -6.13 -15.05
CA ILE A 53 6.46 -6.68 -13.75
C ILE A 53 5.57 -7.88 -13.40
N MET A 54 6.21 -8.95 -12.88
CA MET A 54 5.53 -10.17 -12.47
C MET A 54 5.37 -10.22 -10.95
N LEU A 55 4.36 -10.96 -10.48
CA LEU A 55 4.04 -11.08 -9.05
C LEU A 55 5.26 -11.51 -8.20
N GLY A 56 5.99 -12.54 -8.64
CA GLY A 56 7.17 -13.03 -7.92
C GLY A 56 8.28 -11.97 -7.82
N GLU A 57 8.54 -11.26 -8.92
CA GLU A 57 9.53 -10.15 -8.95
C GLU A 57 9.14 -9.03 -7.97
N PHE A 58 7.86 -8.66 -7.95
CA PHE A 58 7.36 -7.63 -7.02
C PHE A 58 7.45 -8.10 -5.57
N ALA A 59 7.04 -9.33 -5.28
CA ALA A 59 7.05 -9.88 -3.92
C ALA A 59 8.47 -9.95 -3.35
N GLU A 60 9.43 -10.42 -4.15
CA GLU A 60 10.86 -10.45 -3.78
C GLU A 60 11.39 -9.04 -3.51
N TRP A 61 11.16 -8.11 -4.45
CA TRP A 61 11.58 -6.73 -4.32
C TRP A 61 10.98 -6.07 -3.07
N HIS A 62 9.68 -6.27 -2.81
CA HIS A 62 8.99 -5.67 -1.66
C HIS A 62 9.54 -6.21 -0.33
N ARG A 63 9.80 -7.52 -0.26
CA ARG A 63 10.43 -8.15 0.91
C ARG A 63 11.82 -7.58 1.16
N ASP A 64 12.63 -7.46 0.12
CA ASP A 64 13.98 -6.90 0.21
C ASP A 64 13.98 -5.42 0.60
N ALA A 65 13.10 -4.62 0.02
CA ALA A 65 12.92 -3.21 0.38
C ALA A 65 12.57 -3.06 1.87
N THR A 66 11.59 -3.85 2.34
CA THR A 66 11.16 -3.86 3.75
C THR A 66 12.30 -4.27 4.68
N ARG A 67 13.00 -5.36 4.36
CA ARG A 67 14.16 -5.85 5.13
C ARG A 67 15.27 -4.80 5.20
N ARG A 68 15.56 -4.12 4.08
CA ARG A 68 16.58 -3.06 4.00
C ARG A 68 16.25 -1.89 4.91
N LEU A 69 14.99 -1.47 4.96
CA LEU A 69 14.55 -0.40 5.87
C LEU A 69 14.72 -0.80 7.34
N CYS A 70 14.30 -2.02 7.73
CA CYS A 70 14.48 -2.54 9.09
C CYS A 70 15.97 -2.65 9.48
N ALA A 71 16.83 -3.06 8.54
CA ALA A 71 18.27 -3.16 8.80
C ALA A 71 18.93 -1.80 9.03
N ARG A 72 18.47 -0.76 8.32
CA ARG A 72 19.00 0.61 8.45
C ARG A 72 18.46 1.36 9.66
N GLU A 73 17.27 1.02 10.10
CA GLU A 73 16.60 1.69 11.21
C GLU A 73 15.98 0.65 12.14
N ARG A 74 16.69 0.32 13.20
CA ARG A 74 16.32 -0.72 14.17
C ARG A 74 14.99 -0.47 14.90
N ALA A 75 14.53 0.77 14.92
CA ALA A 75 13.24 1.13 15.51
C ALA A 75 12.06 0.69 14.62
N LEU A 76 12.29 0.40 13.32
CA LEU A 76 11.26 -0.06 12.41
C LEU A 76 11.04 -1.57 12.57
N CYS A 77 9.79 -1.98 12.79
CA CYS A 77 9.35 -3.35 12.51
C CYS A 77 8.90 -3.48 11.04
N VAL A 78 8.68 -4.71 10.60
CA VAL A 78 8.23 -5.02 9.23
C VAL A 78 6.96 -4.23 8.85
N GLY A 79 5.99 -4.12 9.76
CA GLY A 79 4.75 -3.37 9.49
C GLY A 79 4.98 -1.91 9.15
N TRP A 80 5.83 -1.21 9.91
CA TRP A 80 6.15 0.19 9.62
C TRP A 80 6.98 0.34 8.35
N ALA A 81 7.95 -0.53 8.11
CA ALA A 81 8.76 -0.53 6.90
C ALA A 81 7.89 -0.79 5.66
N ALA A 82 7.02 -1.80 5.69
CA ALA A 82 6.08 -2.10 4.62
C ALA A 82 5.11 -0.94 4.38
N LYS A 83 4.59 -0.29 5.44
CA LYS A 83 3.73 0.89 5.29
C LYS A 83 4.46 2.02 4.55
N MET A 84 5.73 2.29 4.87
CA MET A 84 6.53 3.31 4.16
C MET A 84 6.63 2.99 2.66
N VAL A 85 6.95 1.74 2.33
CA VAL A 85 7.05 1.28 0.93
C VAL A 85 5.72 1.40 0.22
N ASN A 86 4.63 0.93 0.84
CA ASN A 86 3.29 0.92 0.23
C ASN A 86 2.75 2.33 0.01
N VAL A 87 2.90 3.23 0.98
CA VAL A 87 2.46 4.65 0.81
C VAL A 87 3.24 5.31 -0.33
N TYR A 88 4.55 5.09 -0.42
CA TYR A 88 5.35 5.64 -1.50
C TYR A 88 4.89 5.13 -2.86
N LEU A 89 4.75 3.80 -3.00
CA LEU A 89 4.32 3.15 -4.24
C LEU A 89 2.87 3.49 -4.60
N LYS A 90 1.96 3.59 -3.63
CA LYS A 90 0.61 4.07 -3.86
C LYS A 90 0.63 5.44 -4.51
N THR A 91 1.38 6.37 -3.94
CA THR A 91 1.42 7.75 -4.44
C THR A 91 2.13 7.85 -5.77
N ALA A 92 3.31 7.27 -5.93
CA ALA A 92 4.08 7.38 -7.15
C ALA A 92 3.55 6.46 -8.27
N GLY A 93 3.23 5.21 -7.93
CA GLY A 93 2.84 4.19 -8.90
C GLY A 93 1.37 4.25 -9.28
N TYR A 94 0.46 4.19 -8.28
CA TYR A 94 -0.98 4.14 -8.55
C TYR A 94 -1.54 5.53 -8.89
N VAL A 95 -1.39 6.49 -7.99
CA VAL A 95 -1.94 7.85 -8.17
C VAL A 95 -1.16 8.64 -9.23
N GLY A 96 0.16 8.59 -9.17
CA GLY A 96 1.05 9.29 -10.09
C GLY A 96 1.19 8.64 -11.47
N GLY A 97 0.77 7.37 -11.61
CA GLY A 97 0.84 6.61 -12.86
C GLY A 97 2.26 6.31 -13.33
N LEU A 98 3.24 6.32 -12.42
CA LEU A 98 4.61 5.94 -12.74
C LEU A 98 4.78 4.43 -12.65
N GLY A 99 5.66 3.90 -13.48
CA GLY A 99 6.12 2.52 -13.33
C GLY A 99 5.93 1.64 -14.55
N ARG A 100 6.40 0.42 -14.38
CA ARG A 100 6.37 -0.62 -15.38
C ARG A 100 4.93 -1.15 -15.58
N PRO A 101 4.58 -1.65 -16.78
CA PRO A 101 3.29 -2.31 -17.00
C PRO A 101 3.03 -3.40 -15.97
N GLY A 102 1.83 -3.47 -15.43
CA GLY A 102 1.44 -4.46 -14.42
C GLY A 102 1.69 -4.04 -12.97
N LEU A 103 2.40 -2.93 -12.71
CA LEU A 103 2.69 -2.52 -11.34
C LEU A 103 1.44 -2.26 -10.51
N ALA A 104 0.47 -1.51 -11.04
CA ALA A 104 -0.74 -1.15 -10.31
C ALA A 104 -1.53 -2.36 -9.77
N GLN A 105 -1.52 -3.49 -10.51
CA GLN A 105 -2.18 -4.72 -10.12
C GLN A 105 -1.49 -5.44 -8.94
N LEU A 106 -0.23 -5.10 -8.66
CA LEU A 106 0.59 -5.78 -7.65
C LEU A 106 0.75 -4.96 -6.36
N LEU A 107 0.42 -3.67 -6.40
CA LEU A 107 0.62 -2.78 -5.26
C LEU A 107 -0.21 -3.20 -4.05
N HIS A 108 0.44 -3.19 -2.89
CA HIS A 108 -0.21 -3.48 -1.63
C HIS A 108 -0.79 -2.21 -1.00
N PRO A 109 -1.97 -2.27 -0.35
CA PRO A 109 -2.48 -1.16 0.45
C PRO A 109 -1.57 -0.93 1.67
N PRO A 110 -1.42 0.31 2.13
CA PRO A 110 -0.82 0.58 3.43
C PRO A 110 -1.67 -0.03 4.55
N ILE A 111 -1.11 -0.97 5.29
CA ILE A 111 -1.81 -1.59 6.42
C ILE A 111 -1.76 -0.65 7.62
N ASP A 112 -2.94 -0.25 8.12
CA ASP A 112 -3.07 0.56 9.33
C ASP A 112 -4.46 0.41 9.98
N ALA A 113 -4.68 1.13 11.08
CA ALA A 113 -5.92 1.03 11.83
C ALA A 113 -7.17 1.38 11.00
N GLY A 114 -7.07 2.37 10.10
CA GLY A 114 -8.19 2.78 9.26
C GLY A 114 -8.57 1.69 8.26
N LEU A 115 -7.59 1.03 7.63
CA LEU A 115 -7.84 -0.08 6.72
C LEU A 115 -8.42 -1.29 7.50
N TRP A 116 -7.87 -1.63 8.67
CA TRP A 116 -8.42 -2.70 9.50
C TRP A 116 -9.86 -2.44 9.92
N SER A 117 -10.19 -1.22 10.34
CA SER A 117 -11.57 -0.84 10.68
C SER A 117 -12.51 -0.98 9.49
N GLY A 118 -12.08 -0.52 8.32
CA GLY A 118 -12.86 -0.63 7.09
C GLY A 118 -13.10 -2.08 6.67
N LEU A 119 -12.07 -2.92 6.70
CA LEU A 119 -12.18 -4.36 6.41
C LEU A 119 -13.12 -5.06 7.40
N LYS A 120 -12.99 -4.76 8.70
CA LYS A 120 -13.86 -5.34 9.72
C LYS A 120 -15.35 -5.00 9.51
N ARG A 121 -15.64 -3.77 9.11
CA ARG A 121 -17.00 -3.33 8.82
C ARG A 121 -17.57 -3.99 7.55
N GLU A 122 -16.78 -3.99 6.46
CA GLU A 122 -17.24 -4.47 5.15
C GLU A 122 -17.40 -5.99 5.12
N PHE A 123 -16.55 -6.74 5.84
CA PHE A 123 -16.51 -8.19 5.84
C PHE A 123 -16.88 -8.78 7.20
N ALA A 124 -17.83 -8.15 7.91
CA ALA A 124 -18.27 -8.61 9.25
C ALA A 124 -18.85 -10.05 9.24
N ASP A 125 -19.37 -10.49 8.11
CA ASP A 125 -19.93 -11.83 7.86
C ASP A 125 -18.90 -12.85 7.31
N ARG A 126 -17.62 -12.45 7.17
CA ARG A 126 -16.53 -13.27 6.60
C ARG A 126 -15.43 -13.52 7.64
N PRO A 127 -15.70 -14.34 8.69
CA PRO A 127 -14.74 -14.55 9.80
C PRO A 127 -13.39 -15.12 9.35
N GLU A 128 -13.35 -15.98 8.30
CA GLU A 128 -12.12 -16.58 7.82
C GLU A 128 -11.21 -15.52 7.15
N LEU A 129 -11.80 -14.57 6.41
CA LEU A 129 -11.09 -13.45 5.82
C LEU A 129 -10.56 -12.52 6.92
N LEU A 130 -11.41 -12.22 7.91
CA LEU A 130 -11.02 -11.39 9.04
C LEU A 130 -9.92 -12.06 9.89
N ALA A 131 -9.91 -13.37 10.06
CA ALA A 131 -8.85 -14.08 10.75
C ALA A 131 -7.48 -13.88 10.08
N LYS A 132 -7.42 -13.79 8.74
CA LYS A 132 -6.18 -13.51 8.01
C LYS A 132 -5.80 -12.04 8.10
N THR A 133 -6.72 -11.13 7.81
CA THR A 133 -6.43 -9.69 7.79
C THR A 133 -6.14 -9.13 9.18
N HIS A 134 -6.69 -9.73 10.23
CA HIS A 134 -6.57 -9.28 11.62
C HIS A 134 -5.77 -10.26 12.50
N VAL A 135 -4.86 -11.05 11.90
CA VAL A 135 -3.93 -11.90 12.66
C VAL A 135 -3.14 -11.09 13.70
N VAL A 136 -2.95 -9.81 13.44
CA VAL A 136 -2.60 -8.76 14.39
C VAL A 136 -3.41 -7.51 14.08
N THR A 137 -3.61 -6.62 15.08
CA THR A 137 -4.42 -5.41 14.94
C THR A 137 -3.65 -4.11 15.14
N GLN A 138 -2.33 -4.21 15.21
CA GLN A 138 -1.44 -3.06 15.36
C GLN A 138 -0.23 -3.21 14.45
N ILE A 139 0.13 -2.16 13.74
CA ILE A 139 1.29 -2.12 12.83
C ILE A 139 2.57 -2.62 13.53
N LYS A 140 2.81 -2.20 14.79
CA LYS A 140 3.99 -2.59 15.55
C LYS A 140 4.07 -4.08 15.88
N ALA A 141 2.95 -4.80 15.76
CA ALA A 141 2.88 -6.24 15.99
C ALA A 141 3.23 -7.05 14.74
N ILE A 142 3.28 -6.43 13.56
CA ILE A 142 3.80 -7.07 12.34
C ILE A 142 5.32 -7.06 12.40
N ARG A 143 5.90 -8.09 13.02
CA ARG A 143 7.35 -8.17 13.31
C ARG A 143 8.14 -8.94 12.26
N ASP A 144 7.49 -9.83 11.54
CA ASP A 144 8.07 -10.65 10.49
C ASP A 144 7.27 -10.57 9.19
N TYR A 145 7.92 -10.98 8.10
CA TYR A 145 7.33 -10.85 6.78
C TYR A 145 6.24 -11.91 6.51
N ALA A 146 6.26 -13.05 7.20
CA ALA A 146 5.23 -14.08 7.09
C ALA A 146 3.89 -13.59 7.63
N THR A 147 3.91 -12.92 8.79
CA THR A 147 2.73 -12.23 9.34
C THR A 147 2.18 -11.19 8.36
N TYR A 148 3.08 -10.39 7.75
CA TYR A 148 2.69 -9.42 6.74
C TYR A 148 2.05 -10.08 5.51
N GLU A 149 2.64 -11.17 5.00
CA GLU A 149 2.11 -11.92 3.85
C GLU A 149 0.73 -12.52 4.13
N THR A 150 0.49 -13.01 5.36
CA THR A 150 -0.84 -13.51 5.78
C THR A 150 -1.89 -12.40 5.69
N ILE A 151 -1.57 -11.19 6.18
CA ILE A 151 -2.48 -10.04 6.09
C ILE A 151 -2.75 -9.69 4.61
N ILE A 152 -1.72 -9.64 3.78
CA ILE A 152 -1.87 -9.32 2.35
C ILE A 152 -2.66 -10.41 1.61
N ALA A 153 -2.51 -11.69 1.99
CA ALA A 153 -3.33 -12.75 1.42
C ALA A 153 -4.83 -12.54 1.73
N GLY A 154 -5.19 -12.21 2.97
CA GLY A 154 -6.56 -11.84 3.31
C GLY A 154 -7.04 -10.58 2.59
N CYS A 155 -6.17 -9.59 2.41
CA CYS A 155 -6.49 -8.40 1.61
C CYS A 155 -6.74 -8.74 0.13
N ARG A 156 -6.02 -9.71 -0.46
CA ARG A 156 -6.30 -10.16 -1.84
C ARG A 156 -7.67 -10.80 -1.95
N GLU A 157 -8.05 -11.68 -1.02
CA GLU A 157 -9.39 -12.26 -0.98
C GLU A 157 -10.47 -11.16 -0.89
N ALA A 158 -10.26 -10.16 -0.03
CA ALA A 158 -11.15 -9.02 0.07
C ALA A 158 -11.27 -8.21 -1.24
N ALA A 159 -10.15 -8.00 -1.93
CA ALA A 159 -10.14 -7.30 -3.20
C ALA A 159 -10.83 -8.09 -4.32
N ASP A 160 -10.63 -9.41 -4.35
CA ASP A 160 -11.29 -10.33 -5.29
C ASP A 160 -12.81 -10.33 -5.06
N ASP A 161 -13.28 -10.39 -3.80
CA ASP A 161 -14.69 -10.31 -3.44
C ASP A 161 -15.34 -8.97 -3.88
N LEU A 162 -14.59 -7.87 -3.78
CA LEU A 162 -15.06 -6.54 -4.20
C LEU A 162 -14.88 -6.28 -5.71
N GLY A 163 -14.17 -7.16 -6.43
CA GLY A 163 -13.85 -6.99 -7.85
C GLY A 163 -12.97 -5.77 -8.13
N CYS A 164 -12.04 -5.45 -7.22
CA CYS A 164 -11.16 -4.30 -7.32
C CYS A 164 -9.67 -4.70 -7.27
N LEU A 165 -8.77 -3.76 -7.56
CA LEU A 165 -7.34 -3.98 -7.36
C LEU A 165 -7.01 -4.01 -5.87
N LEU A 166 -5.98 -4.78 -5.50
CA LEU A 166 -5.55 -4.89 -4.11
C LEU A 166 -5.29 -3.54 -3.43
N ILE A 167 -4.66 -2.60 -4.15
CA ILE A 167 -4.42 -1.23 -3.65
C ILE A 167 -5.71 -0.44 -3.43
N GLU A 168 -6.77 -0.76 -4.17
CA GLU A 168 -8.05 -0.06 -4.12
C GLU A 168 -8.87 -0.41 -2.87
N LEU A 169 -8.45 -1.39 -2.06
CA LEU A 169 -8.98 -1.59 -0.72
C LEU A 169 -8.84 -0.34 0.17
N GLU A 170 -7.97 0.59 -0.19
CA GLU A 170 -7.89 1.91 0.45
C GLU A 170 -9.21 2.69 0.43
N GLN A 171 -10.14 2.37 -0.47
CA GLN A 171 -11.50 2.94 -0.44
C GLN A 171 -12.27 2.61 0.85
N LEU A 172 -11.89 1.52 1.54
CA LEU A 172 -12.47 1.12 2.82
C LEU A 172 -11.83 1.87 4.00
N TRP A 173 -10.73 2.60 3.77
CA TRP A 173 -9.97 3.23 4.84
C TRP A 173 -10.82 4.27 5.58
N GLU A 174 -10.96 4.05 6.88
CA GLU A 174 -11.58 5.01 7.80
C GLU A 174 -10.51 5.93 8.36
N GLY A 175 -10.30 7.01 7.65
CA GLY A 175 -9.39 8.07 8.06
C GLY A 175 -10.03 9.10 8.98
N ALA A 176 -9.34 10.19 9.19
CA ALA A 176 -9.92 11.33 9.88
C ALA A 176 -11.21 11.77 9.15
N ASP A 177 -12.25 12.04 9.92
CA ASP A 177 -13.44 12.69 9.41
C ASP A 177 -13.04 14.10 8.94
N TYR A 178 -12.95 14.28 7.63
CA TYR A 178 -12.63 15.57 7.01
C TYR A 178 -13.88 16.47 6.89
N GLY A 179 -14.97 16.12 7.57
CA GLY A 179 -16.26 16.78 7.42
C GLY A 179 -16.94 16.44 6.08
N PRO A 180 -18.03 17.14 5.71
CA PRO A 180 -18.73 16.86 4.47
C PRO A 180 -17.76 16.98 3.30
N GLN A 181 -17.54 15.86 2.59
CA GLN A 181 -16.75 15.83 1.38
C GLN A 181 -17.35 16.86 0.41
N PRO A 182 -16.54 17.74 -0.21
CA PRO A 182 -17.04 18.53 -1.29
C PRO A 182 -17.65 17.56 -2.30
N ASN A 183 -18.87 17.83 -2.78
CA ASN A 183 -19.72 16.93 -3.60
C ASN A 183 -19.03 16.43 -4.87
N PHE A 184 -17.97 15.66 -4.76
CA PHE A 184 -17.46 14.82 -5.82
C PHE A 184 -18.21 13.50 -5.73
N SER A 185 -19.39 13.44 -6.33
CA SER A 185 -20.09 12.19 -6.57
C SER A 185 -19.30 11.40 -7.62
N PHE A 186 -18.25 10.72 -7.20
CA PHE A 186 -17.75 9.60 -7.98
C PHE A 186 -18.85 8.53 -7.91
N GLN A 187 -19.65 8.43 -8.98
CA GLN A 187 -20.52 7.28 -9.14
C GLN A 187 -19.62 6.04 -9.07
N ARG A 188 -19.82 5.20 -8.05
CA ARG A 188 -19.22 3.87 -8.03
C ARG A 188 -19.55 3.24 -9.37
N ALA A 189 -18.56 2.94 -10.20
CA ALA A 189 -18.77 2.14 -11.38
C ALA A 189 -19.40 0.83 -10.92
N ALA A 190 -20.62 0.54 -11.38
CA ALA A 190 -21.27 -0.71 -11.05
C ALA A 190 -20.33 -1.86 -11.41
N PRO A 191 -20.17 -2.88 -10.53
CA PRO A 191 -19.31 -4.02 -10.82
C PRO A 191 -19.75 -4.61 -12.15
N ARG A 192 -18.82 -4.69 -13.12
CA ARG A 192 -19.05 -5.40 -14.38
C ARG A 192 -19.14 -6.89 -14.04
N VAL A 193 -20.34 -7.35 -13.73
CA VAL A 193 -20.65 -8.78 -13.68
C VAL A 193 -20.45 -9.29 -15.11
N ALA A 194 -19.31 -9.89 -15.39
CA ALA A 194 -19.09 -10.66 -16.59
C ALA A 194 -20.05 -11.87 -16.53
N ARG A 195 -21.20 -11.75 -17.19
CA ARG A 195 -22.04 -12.93 -17.44
C ARG A 195 -21.25 -13.88 -18.35
N LEU A 196 -20.65 -14.89 -17.74
CA LEU A 196 -20.25 -16.08 -18.47
C LEU A 196 -21.52 -16.69 -19.07
N ARG A 197 -21.72 -16.51 -20.36
CA ARG A 197 -22.72 -17.29 -21.11
C ARG A 197 -22.21 -18.74 -21.15
N ARG A 198 -23.05 -19.65 -20.72
CA ARG A 198 -22.92 -21.11 -20.92
C ARG A 198 -23.02 -21.43 -22.41
#